data_45b2d3f8158708d4af77d067524676bc
#
_entry.id   45b2d3f8158708d4af77d067524676bc
#
_cell.length_a   1.000
_cell.length_b   1.000
_cell.length_c   1.000
_cell.angle_alpha   90.00
_cell.angle_beta   90.00
_cell.angle_gamma   90.00
#
_symmetry.space_group_name_H-M   'P 1'
#
loop_
_entity.id
_entity.type
_entity.pdbx_description
1 polymer ?
#
loop_
_entity_poly.entity_id
_entity_poly.type
_entity_poly.pdbx_seq_one_letter_code
_entity_poly.pdbx_strand_id
1 'polypeptide(L)'
;VSAFSLPYSRSAAVAALLVAGAWLGLSDWRLQAWQELLPLFEWMETTPLGVAGKTWGAVFALVQALHLLSMALLGGAVLVADARLLGLLLREVPLATVQQRCHRVFAWALLVVVCSGVFMACGVAVKVYYLPVFWYKMLALAVGVVFVYLVRRPLLRHADAVHPWTLRLVALASLMIWFSVAATGRWIGFSG
;
A
#
# COMPACT_ATOMS: atom_id res chain seq x y z
N VAL A 1 -25.21 6.30 -23.57
CA VAL A 1 -23.92 6.20 -22.84
C VAL A 1 -24.27 5.75 -21.43
N SER A 2 -24.28 4.43 -21.17
CA SER A 2 -24.47 3.90 -19.82
C SER A 2 -23.21 4.23 -19.01
N ALA A 3 -23.34 5.11 -18.03
CA ALA A 3 -22.30 5.34 -17.06
C ALA A 3 -21.98 3.97 -16.39
N PHE A 4 -20.74 3.51 -16.50
CA PHE A 4 -20.29 2.31 -15.84
C PHE A 4 -20.33 2.56 -14.33
N SER A 5 -21.40 2.10 -13.70
CA SER A 5 -21.50 2.09 -12.24
C SER A 5 -20.74 0.86 -11.72
N LEU A 6 -19.83 1.05 -10.79
CA LEU A 6 -19.32 -0.05 -9.97
C LEU A 6 -20.54 -0.80 -9.41
N PRO A 7 -20.54 -2.15 -9.42
CA PRO A 7 -21.69 -2.87 -8.87
C PRO A 7 -21.95 -2.39 -7.44
N TYR A 8 -23.20 -2.13 -7.11
CA TYR A 8 -23.68 -1.51 -5.86
C TYR A 8 -22.99 -2.07 -4.61
N SER A 9 -22.71 -3.37 -4.60
CA SER A 9 -22.01 -4.06 -3.50
C SER A 9 -20.57 -3.56 -3.27
N ARG A 10 -19.85 -3.14 -4.31
CA ARG A 10 -18.46 -2.66 -4.18
C ARG A 10 -18.38 -1.21 -3.77
N SER A 11 -19.23 -0.36 -4.31
CA SER A 11 -19.34 1.03 -3.85
C SER A 11 -19.85 1.11 -2.41
N ALA A 12 -20.78 0.24 -2.02
CA ALA A 12 -21.23 0.10 -0.64
C ALA A 12 -20.10 -0.40 0.29
N ALA A 13 -19.29 -1.37 -0.15
CA ALA A 13 -18.14 -1.85 0.63
C ALA A 13 -17.08 -0.75 0.83
N VAL A 14 -16.76 0.02 -0.22
CA VAL A 14 -15.83 1.15 -0.11
C VAL A 14 -16.39 2.22 0.81
N ALA A 15 -17.66 2.58 0.66
CA ALA A 15 -18.33 3.55 1.53
C ALA A 15 -18.36 3.08 2.99
N ALA A 16 -18.69 1.80 3.24
CA ALA A 16 -18.67 1.20 4.57
C ALA A 16 -17.27 1.22 5.20
N LEU A 17 -16.22 0.91 4.43
CA LEU A 17 -14.83 0.99 4.90
C LEU A 17 -14.40 2.43 5.23
N LEU A 18 -14.81 3.41 4.42
CA LEU A 18 -14.53 4.82 4.69
C LEU A 18 -15.26 5.31 5.93
N VAL A 19 -16.54 4.96 6.09
CA VAL A 19 -17.34 5.31 7.27
C VAL A 19 -16.78 4.63 8.53
N ALA A 20 -16.46 3.33 8.47
CA ALA A 20 -15.85 2.61 9.59
C ALA A 20 -14.48 3.19 9.95
N GLY A 21 -13.65 3.53 8.96
CA GLY A 21 -12.35 4.15 9.18
C GLY A 21 -12.47 5.54 9.81
N ALA A 22 -13.42 6.35 9.36
CA ALA A 22 -13.70 7.67 9.94
C ALA A 22 -14.24 7.55 11.37
N TRP A 23 -15.16 6.60 11.61
CA TRP A 23 -15.72 6.35 12.93
C TRP A 23 -14.67 5.86 13.93
N LEU A 24 -13.82 4.91 13.53
CA LEU A 24 -12.69 4.45 14.35
C LEU A 24 -11.70 5.59 14.61
N GLY A 25 -11.43 6.44 13.62
CA GLY A 25 -10.51 7.57 13.77
C GLY A 25 -11.00 8.67 14.72
N LEU A 26 -12.32 8.81 14.90
CA LEU A 26 -12.95 9.84 15.73
C LEU A 26 -13.45 9.33 17.10
N SER A 27 -13.44 8.01 17.32
CA SER A 27 -13.96 7.38 18.54
C SER A 27 -12.89 7.15 19.60
N ASP A 28 -13.31 7.13 20.86
CA ASP A 28 -12.44 6.78 22.01
C ASP A 28 -11.94 5.33 21.94
N TRP A 29 -12.59 4.47 21.16
CA TRP A 29 -12.14 3.11 20.85
C TRP A 29 -10.73 3.08 20.25
N ARG A 30 -10.34 4.14 19.57
CA ARG A 30 -8.98 4.31 19.06
C ARG A 30 -7.94 4.25 20.19
N LEU A 31 -8.22 4.88 21.31
CA LEU A 31 -7.29 4.91 22.46
C LEU A 31 -7.21 3.55 23.15
N GLN A 32 -8.34 2.87 23.30
CA GLN A 32 -8.38 1.52 23.86
C GLN A 32 -7.67 0.51 22.94
N ALA A 33 -8.01 0.51 21.64
CA ALA A 33 -7.34 -0.35 20.65
C ALA A 33 -5.83 -0.08 20.58
N TRP A 34 -5.42 1.18 20.75
CA TRP A 34 -4.01 1.54 20.84
C TRP A 34 -3.35 0.88 22.05
N GLN A 35 -3.92 0.97 23.24
CA GLN A 35 -3.36 0.37 24.44
C GLN A 35 -3.30 -1.17 24.36
N GLU A 36 -4.33 -1.80 23.80
CA GLU A 36 -4.41 -3.24 23.63
C GLU A 36 -3.42 -3.79 22.58
N LEU A 37 -2.93 -2.94 21.67
CA LEU A 37 -1.93 -3.36 20.66
C LEU A 37 -0.50 -3.38 21.20
N LEU A 38 -0.19 -2.65 22.27
CA LEU A 38 1.16 -2.61 22.82
C LEU A 38 1.72 -3.99 23.21
N PRO A 39 0.99 -4.87 23.92
CA PRO A 39 1.48 -6.20 24.25
C PRO A 39 1.82 -7.06 23.01
N LEU A 40 1.10 -6.85 21.90
CA LEU A 40 1.40 -7.51 20.64
C LEU A 40 2.76 -7.06 20.09
N PHE A 41 3.05 -5.77 20.11
CA PHE A 41 4.32 -5.23 19.65
C PHE A 41 5.50 -5.65 20.56
N GLU A 42 5.29 -5.69 21.86
CA GLU A 42 6.26 -6.25 22.81
C GLU A 42 6.52 -7.73 22.52
N TRP A 43 5.48 -8.52 22.30
CA TRP A 43 5.63 -9.93 21.91
C TRP A 43 6.36 -10.08 20.57
N MET A 44 6.08 -9.25 19.56
CA MET A 44 6.78 -9.31 18.26
C MET A 44 8.30 -9.20 18.44
N GLU A 45 8.79 -8.37 19.36
CA GLU A 45 10.23 -8.23 19.64
C GLU A 45 10.85 -9.46 20.29
N THR A 46 10.07 -10.28 20.99
CA THR A 46 10.54 -11.52 21.62
C THR A 46 10.54 -12.71 20.66
N THR A 47 9.90 -12.59 19.48
CA THR A 47 9.89 -13.65 18.46
C THR A 47 11.26 -13.89 17.89
N PRO A 48 11.53 -15.09 17.31
CA PRO A 48 12.80 -15.37 16.62
C PRO A 48 13.15 -14.33 15.54
N LEU A 49 12.14 -13.79 14.85
CA LEU A 49 12.31 -12.72 13.86
C LEU A 49 12.74 -11.41 14.51
N GLY A 50 12.12 -11.05 15.64
CA GLY A 50 12.48 -9.86 16.40
C GLY A 50 13.88 -9.94 16.98
N VAL A 51 14.23 -11.07 17.57
CA VAL A 51 15.59 -11.33 18.08
C VAL A 51 16.62 -11.27 16.95
N ALA A 52 16.39 -11.94 15.82
CA ALA A 52 17.27 -11.89 14.67
C ALA A 52 17.44 -10.46 14.12
N GLY A 53 16.34 -9.70 14.05
CA GLY A 53 16.35 -8.31 13.59
C GLY A 53 17.15 -7.37 14.51
N LYS A 54 17.14 -7.63 15.83
CA LYS A 54 17.90 -6.85 16.82
C LYS A 54 19.38 -7.24 16.88
N THR A 55 19.70 -8.55 16.82
CA THR A 55 21.05 -9.06 17.11
C THR A 55 21.92 -9.15 15.86
N TRP A 56 21.32 -9.43 14.70
CA TRP A 56 22.07 -9.67 13.47
C TRP A 56 21.98 -8.47 12.51
N GLY A 57 22.74 -7.42 12.80
CA GLY A 57 22.72 -6.17 12.02
C GLY A 57 22.93 -6.37 10.52
N ALA A 58 23.79 -7.33 10.11
CA ALA A 58 23.98 -7.66 8.70
C ALA A 58 22.70 -8.22 8.03
N VAL A 59 21.97 -9.10 8.73
CA VAL A 59 20.69 -9.65 8.24
C VAL A 59 19.67 -8.54 8.13
N PHE A 60 19.56 -7.68 9.14
CA PHE A 60 18.67 -6.53 9.09
C PHE A 60 18.97 -5.61 7.90
N ALA A 61 20.26 -5.30 7.67
CA ALA A 61 20.68 -4.45 6.55
C ALA A 61 20.35 -5.07 5.19
N LEU A 62 20.55 -6.39 5.02
CA LEU A 62 20.18 -7.11 3.80
C LEU A 62 18.67 -7.10 3.54
N VAL A 63 17.87 -7.38 4.58
CA VAL A 63 16.41 -7.33 4.46
C VAL A 63 15.91 -5.91 4.17
N GLN A 64 16.53 -4.91 4.78
CA GLN A 64 16.23 -3.50 4.49
C GLN A 64 16.56 -3.13 3.03
N ALA A 65 17.70 -3.56 2.51
CA ALA A 65 18.07 -3.35 1.11
C ALA A 65 17.06 -4.02 0.15
N LEU A 66 16.68 -5.27 0.44
CA LEU A 66 15.65 -5.99 -0.30
C LEU A 66 14.28 -5.27 -0.23
N HIS A 67 13.90 -4.76 0.93
CA HIS A 67 12.69 -3.97 1.12
C HIS A 67 12.67 -2.71 0.25
N LEU A 68 13.76 -1.96 0.26
CA LEU A 68 13.91 -0.74 -0.55
C LEU A 68 13.88 -1.03 -2.05
N LEU A 69 14.59 -2.10 -2.50
CA LEU A 69 14.57 -2.52 -3.89
C LEU A 69 13.16 -2.93 -4.34
N SER A 70 12.47 -3.68 -3.50
CA SER A 70 11.08 -4.09 -3.78
C SER A 70 10.12 -2.91 -3.80
N MET A 71 10.30 -1.91 -2.93
CA MET A 71 9.55 -0.66 -3.00
C MET A 71 9.81 0.12 -4.30
N ALA A 72 11.06 0.14 -4.79
CA ALA A 72 11.39 0.76 -6.06
C ALA A 72 10.73 0.04 -7.24
N LEU A 73 10.72 -1.30 -7.24
CA LEU A 73 10.03 -2.12 -8.26
C LEU A 73 8.50 -1.90 -8.21
N LEU A 74 7.92 -1.85 -7.02
CA LEU A 74 6.50 -1.56 -6.84
C LEU A 74 6.14 -0.17 -7.38
N GLY A 75 6.90 0.84 -6.99
CA GLY A 75 6.72 2.22 -7.46
C GLY A 75 6.90 2.34 -8.98
N GLY A 76 7.92 1.70 -9.54
CA GLY A 76 8.15 1.64 -10.98
C GLY A 76 6.99 0.99 -11.74
N ALA A 77 6.45 -0.13 -11.23
CA ALA A 77 5.30 -0.78 -11.82
C ALA A 77 4.04 0.11 -11.81
N VAL A 78 3.81 0.83 -10.71
CA VAL A 78 2.72 1.81 -10.59
C VAL A 78 2.92 2.96 -11.57
N LEU A 79 4.10 3.56 -11.58
CA LEU A 79 4.42 4.70 -12.48
C LEU A 79 4.22 4.35 -13.95
N VAL A 80 4.75 3.20 -14.41
CA VAL A 80 4.59 2.76 -15.79
C VAL A 80 3.13 2.50 -16.15
N ALA A 81 2.40 1.81 -15.26
CA ALA A 81 0.99 1.49 -15.47
C ALA A 81 0.12 2.75 -15.52
N ASP A 82 0.36 3.71 -14.63
CA ASP A 82 -0.41 4.95 -14.56
C ASP A 82 -0.02 5.95 -15.65
N ALA A 83 1.27 6.04 -16.01
CA ALA A 83 1.71 6.81 -17.16
C ALA A 83 1.09 6.30 -18.49
N ARG A 84 0.88 4.97 -18.62
CA ARG A 84 0.14 4.41 -19.75
C ARG A 84 -1.34 4.81 -19.76
N LEU A 85 -2.00 4.86 -18.59
CA LEU A 85 -3.38 5.34 -18.46
C LEU A 85 -3.53 6.83 -18.77
N LEU A 86 -2.51 7.62 -18.40
CA LEU A 86 -2.44 9.04 -18.71
C LEU A 86 -2.11 9.30 -20.20
N GLY A 87 -1.69 8.27 -20.94
CA GLY A 87 -1.28 8.38 -22.33
C GLY A 87 0.10 9.01 -22.50
N LEU A 88 0.97 8.93 -21.49
CA LEU A 88 2.32 9.48 -21.51
C LEU A 88 3.35 8.50 -22.04
N LEU A 89 3.19 7.20 -21.75
CA LEU A 89 4.13 6.14 -22.13
C LEU A 89 3.44 4.98 -22.85
N LEU A 90 4.20 4.24 -23.67
CA LEU A 90 3.82 2.95 -24.28
C LEU A 90 2.48 3.00 -25.04
N ARG A 91 2.22 4.07 -25.77
CA ARG A 91 0.94 4.26 -26.49
C ARG A 91 0.69 3.19 -27.55
N GLU A 92 1.77 2.68 -28.16
CA GLU A 92 1.75 1.64 -29.19
C GLU A 92 1.44 0.24 -28.62
N VAL A 93 1.57 0.07 -27.31
CA VAL A 93 1.33 -1.23 -26.66
C VAL A 93 -0.11 -1.30 -26.16
N PRO A 94 -0.83 -2.42 -26.38
CA PRO A 94 -2.17 -2.60 -25.87
C PRO A 94 -2.25 -2.36 -24.34
N LEU A 95 -3.24 -1.57 -23.91
CA LEU A 95 -3.40 -1.19 -22.50
C LEU A 95 -3.45 -2.41 -21.58
N ALA A 96 -4.23 -3.43 -21.96
CA ALA A 96 -4.38 -4.66 -21.21
C ALA A 96 -3.04 -5.37 -20.95
N THR A 97 -2.16 -5.40 -21.95
CA THR A 97 -0.84 -6.03 -21.83
C THR A 97 0.04 -5.30 -20.82
N VAL A 98 0.10 -3.97 -20.90
CA VAL A 98 0.88 -3.16 -19.95
C VAL A 98 0.33 -3.34 -18.52
N GLN A 99 -0.98 -3.22 -18.34
CA GLN A 99 -1.61 -3.35 -17.03
C GLN A 99 -1.39 -4.75 -16.42
N GLN A 100 -1.48 -5.81 -17.22
CA GLN A 100 -1.26 -7.17 -16.74
C GLN A 100 0.19 -7.41 -16.31
N ARG A 101 1.16 -6.93 -17.10
CA ARG A 101 2.59 -7.08 -16.78
C ARG A 101 2.95 -6.28 -15.52
N CYS A 102 2.55 -5.01 -15.47
CA CYS A 102 2.79 -4.15 -14.32
C CYS A 102 2.11 -4.70 -13.05
N HIS A 103 0.89 -5.25 -13.15
CA HIS A 103 0.21 -5.85 -12.01
C HIS A 103 0.93 -7.09 -11.46
N ARG A 104 1.55 -7.92 -12.30
CA ARG A 104 2.37 -9.05 -11.84
C ARG A 104 3.59 -8.59 -11.06
N VAL A 105 4.33 -7.62 -11.60
CA VAL A 105 5.49 -7.04 -10.91
C VAL A 105 5.07 -6.39 -9.59
N PHE A 106 3.99 -5.61 -9.60
CA PHE A 106 3.40 -5.01 -8.42
C PHE A 106 3.06 -6.04 -7.34
N ALA A 107 2.37 -7.13 -7.70
CA ALA A 107 1.95 -8.15 -6.74
C ALA A 107 3.13 -8.86 -6.07
N TRP A 108 4.15 -9.25 -6.85
CA TRP A 108 5.36 -9.85 -6.29
C TRP A 108 6.17 -8.87 -5.45
N ALA A 109 6.33 -7.63 -5.93
CA ALA A 109 7.01 -6.59 -5.16
C ALA A 109 6.28 -6.28 -3.85
N LEU A 110 4.95 -6.19 -3.87
CA LEU A 110 4.12 -6.00 -2.68
C LEU A 110 4.30 -7.13 -1.68
N LEU A 111 4.31 -8.38 -2.14
CA LEU A 111 4.55 -9.54 -1.27
C LEU A 111 5.90 -9.42 -0.55
N VAL A 112 6.97 -9.11 -1.30
CA VAL A 112 8.30 -8.96 -0.71
C VAL A 112 8.35 -7.76 0.24
N VAL A 113 7.73 -6.62 -0.11
CA VAL A 113 7.61 -5.44 0.76
C VAL A 113 6.91 -5.78 2.07
N VAL A 114 5.81 -6.54 2.01
CA VAL A 114 5.07 -6.93 3.22
C VAL A 114 5.91 -7.88 4.08
N CYS A 115 6.45 -8.95 3.50
CA CYS A 115 7.25 -9.93 4.25
C CYS A 115 8.49 -9.29 4.89
N SER A 116 9.26 -8.52 4.13
CA SER A 116 10.44 -7.83 4.65
C SER A 116 10.07 -6.73 5.67
N GLY A 117 8.96 -6.04 5.44
CA GLY A 117 8.43 -5.03 6.37
C GLY A 117 8.01 -5.62 7.71
N VAL A 118 7.39 -6.80 7.71
CA VAL A 118 7.05 -7.53 8.95
C VAL A 118 8.32 -7.91 9.71
N PHE A 119 9.34 -8.47 9.03
CA PHE A 119 10.61 -8.77 9.67
C PHE A 119 11.25 -7.54 10.32
N MET A 120 11.32 -6.44 9.57
CA MET A 120 11.90 -5.19 10.08
C MET A 120 11.09 -4.63 11.24
N ALA A 121 9.76 -4.69 11.16
CA ALA A 121 8.88 -4.25 12.24
C ALA A 121 9.08 -5.08 13.51
N CYS A 122 9.24 -6.42 13.40
CA CYS A 122 9.55 -7.27 14.56
C CYS A 122 10.87 -6.86 15.26
N GLY A 123 11.88 -6.45 14.51
CA GLY A 123 13.17 -6.04 15.08
C GLY A 123 13.12 -4.73 15.88
N VAL A 124 12.13 -3.86 15.64
CA VAL A 124 12.00 -2.54 16.27
C VAL A 124 10.54 -2.22 16.63
N ALA A 125 9.79 -3.24 17.03
CA ALA A 125 8.33 -3.16 17.11
C ALA A 125 7.85 -2.10 18.11
N VAL A 126 8.39 -2.06 19.31
CA VAL A 126 8.02 -1.07 20.32
C VAL A 126 8.37 0.35 19.86
N LYS A 127 9.51 0.52 19.18
CA LYS A 127 9.89 1.83 18.62
C LYS A 127 8.89 2.30 17.58
N VAL A 128 8.54 1.46 16.60
CA VAL A 128 7.60 1.87 15.53
C VAL A 128 6.16 2.02 16.04
N TYR A 129 5.80 1.31 17.11
CA TYR A 129 4.50 1.49 17.77
C TYR A 129 4.28 2.95 18.20
N TYR A 130 5.27 3.59 18.79
CA TYR A 130 5.19 4.98 19.25
C TYR A 130 5.41 6.01 18.13
N LEU A 131 5.73 5.60 16.89
CA LEU A 131 5.93 6.50 15.77
C LEU A 131 4.61 6.75 14.99
N PRO A 132 4.01 7.95 15.05
CA PRO A 132 2.77 8.24 14.31
C PRO A 132 2.90 8.00 12.80
N VAL A 133 4.09 8.27 12.24
CA VAL A 133 4.38 8.09 10.81
C VAL A 133 4.27 6.64 10.38
N PHE A 134 4.60 5.68 11.25
CA PHE A 134 4.40 4.27 10.98
C PHE A 134 2.91 3.95 10.75
N TRP A 135 2.02 4.47 11.56
CA TRP A 135 0.58 4.26 11.43
C TRP A 135 0.01 4.93 10.19
N TYR A 136 0.49 6.12 9.85
CA TYR A 136 0.12 6.77 8.57
C TYR A 136 0.56 5.94 7.36
N LYS A 137 1.76 5.34 7.39
CA LYS A 137 2.23 4.41 6.36
C LYS A 137 1.33 3.18 6.27
N MET A 138 0.96 2.56 7.40
CA MET A 138 0.08 1.38 7.42
C MET A 138 -1.30 1.71 6.86
N LEU A 139 -1.86 2.86 7.22
CA LEU A 139 -3.12 3.34 6.67
C LEU A 139 -3.02 3.59 5.16
N ALA A 140 -2.01 4.32 4.72
CA ALA A 140 -1.80 4.60 3.29
C ALA A 140 -1.62 3.31 2.48
N LEU A 141 -0.87 2.33 3.00
CA LEU A 141 -0.67 1.02 2.38
C LEU A 141 -2.00 0.25 2.29
N ALA A 142 -2.79 0.22 3.35
CA ALA A 142 -4.10 -0.42 3.37
C ALA A 142 -5.04 0.22 2.33
N VAL A 143 -5.12 1.56 2.31
CA VAL A 143 -5.89 2.30 1.30
C VAL A 143 -5.40 1.98 -0.11
N GLY A 144 -4.09 1.92 -0.34
CA GLY A 144 -3.50 1.59 -1.63
C GLY A 144 -3.87 0.18 -2.11
N VAL A 145 -3.79 -0.80 -1.24
CA VAL A 145 -4.17 -2.19 -1.55
C VAL A 145 -5.68 -2.27 -1.85
N VAL A 146 -6.52 -1.70 -1.00
CA VAL A 146 -7.98 -1.64 -1.22
C VAL A 146 -8.30 -0.95 -2.54
N PHE A 147 -7.67 0.18 -2.83
CA PHE A 147 -7.86 0.92 -4.08
C PHE A 147 -7.50 0.08 -5.31
N VAL A 148 -6.34 -0.61 -5.28
CA VAL A 148 -5.91 -1.45 -6.42
C VAL A 148 -6.89 -2.60 -6.66
N TYR A 149 -7.32 -3.30 -5.63
CA TYR A 149 -8.11 -4.53 -5.78
C TYR A 149 -9.62 -4.26 -5.91
N LEU A 150 -10.17 -3.25 -5.25
CA LEU A 150 -11.61 -2.97 -5.28
C LEU A 150 -12.01 -1.89 -6.31
N VAL A 151 -11.11 -0.97 -6.65
CA VAL A 151 -11.42 0.13 -7.58
C VAL A 151 -10.70 -0.06 -8.91
N ARG A 152 -9.37 0.00 -8.88
CA ARG A 152 -8.55 0.05 -10.10
C ARG A 152 -8.67 -1.21 -10.95
N ARG A 153 -8.44 -2.38 -10.38
CA ARG A 153 -8.43 -3.66 -11.11
C ARG A 153 -9.79 -3.99 -11.75
N PRO A 154 -10.93 -3.86 -11.04
CA PRO A 154 -12.24 -4.07 -11.65
C PRO A 154 -12.56 -3.10 -12.79
N LEU A 155 -12.19 -1.82 -12.61
CA LEU A 155 -12.41 -0.80 -13.63
C LEU A 155 -11.62 -1.10 -14.91
N LEU A 156 -10.36 -1.48 -14.78
CA LEU A 156 -9.47 -1.76 -15.91
C LEU A 156 -9.83 -3.03 -16.68
N ARG A 157 -10.60 -3.95 -16.11
CA ARG A 157 -11.13 -5.11 -16.84
C ARG A 157 -12.14 -4.71 -17.92
N HIS A 158 -12.75 -3.54 -17.78
CA HIS A 158 -13.76 -2.99 -18.69
C HIS A 158 -13.31 -1.61 -19.22
N ALA A 159 -11.99 -1.45 -19.41
CA ALA A 159 -11.40 -0.15 -19.77
C ALA A 159 -12.01 0.46 -21.05
N ASP A 160 -12.36 -0.39 -22.02
CA ASP A 160 -12.95 0.02 -23.29
C ASP A 160 -14.36 0.65 -23.12
N ALA A 161 -15.07 0.31 -22.05
CA ALA A 161 -16.39 0.86 -21.71
C ALA A 161 -16.31 2.07 -20.77
N VAL A 162 -15.11 2.42 -20.28
CA VAL A 162 -14.90 3.49 -19.30
C VAL A 162 -14.47 4.77 -20.01
N HIS A 163 -15.06 5.90 -19.61
CA HIS A 163 -14.68 7.20 -20.17
C HIS A 163 -13.19 7.51 -19.91
N PRO A 164 -12.43 8.03 -20.90
CA PRO A 164 -11.00 8.31 -20.76
C PRO A 164 -10.62 9.19 -19.57
N TRP A 165 -11.46 10.16 -19.20
CA TRP A 165 -11.23 11.00 -18.03
C TRP A 165 -11.28 10.21 -16.71
N THR A 166 -12.15 9.22 -16.59
CA THR A 166 -12.21 8.35 -15.41
C THR A 166 -10.93 7.55 -15.26
N LEU A 167 -10.37 7.02 -16.35
CA LEU A 167 -9.09 6.32 -16.35
C LEU A 167 -7.94 7.24 -15.90
N ARG A 168 -7.93 8.49 -16.35
CA ARG A 168 -6.93 9.48 -15.93
C ARG A 168 -7.04 9.83 -14.45
N LEU A 169 -8.27 10.03 -13.95
CA LEU A 169 -8.50 10.29 -12.52
C LEU A 169 -8.06 9.11 -11.64
N VAL A 170 -8.34 7.88 -12.07
CA VAL A 170 -7.88 6.68 -11.39
C VAL A 170 -6.35 6.59 -11.36
N ALA A 171 -5.68 6.95 -12.45
CA ALA A 171 -4.22 7.00 -12.50
C ALA A 171 -3.65 8.06 -11.55
N LEU A 172 -4.22 9.26 -11.52
CA LEU A 172 -3.79 10.33 -10.61
C LEU A 172 -4.01 9.93 -9.14
N ALA A 173 -5.18 9.38 -8.81
CA ALA A 173 -5.45 8.88 -7.46
C ALA A 173 -4.47 7.78 -7.05
N SER A 174 -4.16 6.84 -7.95
CA SER A 174 -3.16 5.81 -7.75
C SER A 174 -1.78 6.41 -7.42
N LEU A 175 -1.31 7.35 -8.24
CA LEU A 175 -0.02 8.03 -8.02
C LEU A 175 0.03 8.74 -6.66
N MET A 176 -1.04 9.47 -6.28
CA MET A 176 -1.10 10.16 -4.99
C MET A 176 -1.04 9.19 -3.81
N ILE A 177 -1.79 8.10 -3.87
CA ILE A 177 -1.81 7.08 -2.80
C ILE A 177 -0.42 6.45 -2.65
N TRP A 178 0.19 5.97 -3.74
CA TRP A 178 1.50 5.30 -3.67
C TRP A 178 2.64 6.26 -3.37
N PHE A 179 2.55 7.51 -3.77
CA PHE A 179 3.48 8.56 -3.33
C PHE A 179 3.39 8.78 -1.81
N SER A 180 2.16 8.81 -1.25
CA SER A 180 1.98 8.93 0.20
C SER A 180 2.57 7.74 0.96
N VAL A 181 2.45 6.51 0.44
CA VAL A 181 3.09 5.31 1.01
C VAL A 181 4.61 5.44 0.99
N ALA A 182 5.19 5.90 -0.12
CA ALA A 182 6.63 6.08 -0.25
C ALA A 182 7.15 7.20 0.66
N ALA A 183 6.47 8.34 0.70
CA ALA A 183 6.83 9.49 1.51
C ALA A 183 6.81 9.17 3.01
N THR A 184 5.71 8.56 3.50
CA THR A 184 5.60 8.15 4.91
C THR A 184 6.62 7.06 5.25
N GLY A 185 6.86 6.12 4.34
CA GLY A 185 7.90 5.10 4.51
C GLY A 185 9.30 5.69 4.65
N ARG A 186 9.63 6.70 3.84
CA ARG A 186 10.92 7.40 3.93
C ARG A 186 11.03 8.21 5.22
N TRP A 187 9.94 8.84 5.65
CA TRP A 187 9.93 9.66 6.85
C TRP A 187 10.22 8.87 8.13
N ILE A 188 9.81 7.59 8.23
CA ILE A 188 10.13 6.73 9.38
C ILE A 188 11.65 6.72 9.66
N GLY A 189 12.48 6.72 8.61
CA GLY A 189 13.94 6.74 8.76
C GLY A 189 14.53 8.04 9.36
N PHE A 190 13.74 9.12 9.44
CA PHE A 190 14.15 10.42 9.99
C PHE A 190 13.46 10.76 11.33
N SER A 191 12.48 9.97 11.74
CA SER A 191 11.61 10.27 12.90
C SER A 191 12.05 9.55 14.19
N GLY A 192 13.22 8.93 14.23
CA GLY A 192 13.67 8.15 15.38
C GLY A 192 15.05 8.43 15.86
#